data_49dc6534deff536a6f71e7e4a1d1ecc5
#
_entry.id   49dc6534deff536a6f71e7e4a1d1ecc5
#
_cell.length_a   1.000
_cell.length_b   1.000
_cell.length_c   1.000
_cell.angle_alpha   90.00
_cell.angle_beta   90.00
_cell.angle_gamma   90.00
#
_symmetry.space_group_name_H-M   'P 1'
#
loop_
_entity.id
_entity.type
_entity.pdbx_description
1 polymer ?
#
loop_
_entity_poly.entity_id
_entity_poly.type
_entity_poly.pdbx_seq_one_letter_code
_entity_poly.pdbx_strand_id
1 'polypeptide(L)'
;RFYTKFLNDIGVVDFDEPFTKLFNQGMINGSDGQKMSKSKGNVVSPDDLVRDYGCDALRMYELFVGPPELDADWDDRGIEGVSRFLNKFYKLVMDNKDKNVEADRELLRVRANLISDIEQRFNSFSLNTVIAGFMEYNNKLNELSKKNGVDKETLKAFVILLAPFAPHIGEELWEALGESGSVF
;
A
#
# COMPACT_ATOMS: atom_id res chain seq x y z
N ARG A 1 19.29 11.28 15.78
CA ARG A 1 20.19 12.38 15.39
C ARG A 1 21.28 12.61 16.44
N PHE A 2 20.96 12.80 17.72
CA PHE A 2 21.96 12.99 18.78
C PHE A 2 22.95 11.81 18.86
N TYR A 3 22.46 10.58 18.87
CA TYR A 3 23.29 9.37 18.93
C TYR A 3 24.22 9.24 17.70
N THR A 4 23.77 9.59 16.52
CA THR A 4 24.61 9.60 15.30
C THR A 4 25.76 10.59 15.43
N LYS A 5 25.50 11.81 15.92
CA LYS A 5 26.54 12.82 16.16
C LYS A 5 27.58 12.33 17.17
N PHE A 6 27.14 11.72 18.26
CA PHE A 6 28.05 11.11 19.24
C PHE A 6 28.92 10.01 18.60
N LEU A 7 28.34 9.12 17.78
CA LEU A 7 29.11 8.08 17.07
C LEU A 7 30.09 8.66 16.07
N ASN A 8 29.77 9.77 15.40
CA ASN A 8 30.67 10.50 14.53
C ASN A 8 31.84 11.13 15.33
N ASP A 9 31.54 11.78 16.47
CA ASP A 9 32.54 12.42 17.31
C ASP A 9 33.60 11.43 17.85
N ILE A 10 33.20 10.19 18.12
CA ILE A 10 34.11 9.11 18.55
C ILE A 10 34.67 8.26 17.40
N GLY A 11 34.42 8.65 16.15
CA GLY A 11 35.00 8.02 14.95
C GLY A 11 34.43 6.65 14.58
N VAL A 12 33.23 6.28 15.07
CA VAL A 12 32.57 4.99 14.73
C VAL A 12 31.86 5.06 13.39
N VAL A 13 31.33 6.23 13.00
CA VAL A 13 30.75 6.50 11.69
C VAL A 13 31.39 7.75 11.08
N ASP A 14 31.38 7.85 9.75
CA ASP A 14 31.99 8.94 8.98
C ASP A 14 30.99 10.05 8.57
N PHE A 15 29.75 9.98 9.04
CA PHE A 15 28.69 10.96 8.79
C PHE A 15 28.07 11.44 10.11
N ASP A 16 27.63 12.69 10.16
CA ASP A 16 27.04 13.33 11.34
C ASP A 16 25.52 13.45 11.30
N GLU A 17 24.92 13.31 10.11
CA GLU A 17 23.47 13.33 9.91
C GLU A 17 22.98 11.97 9.36
N PRO A 18 22.04 11.30 10.07
CA PRO A 18 21.56 9.96 9.67
C PRO A 18 20.61 9.99 8.48
N PHE A 19 20.04 11.14 8.14
CA PHE A 19 19.03 11.30 7.10
C PHE A 19 19.32 12.51 6.23
N THR A 20 19.14 12.32 4.92
CA THR A 20 19.34 13.39 3.91
C THR A 20 18.05 14.19 3.64
N LYS A 21 16.90 13.70 4.10
CA LYS A 21 15.60 14.33 3.90
C LYS A 21 14.74 14.23 5.15
N LEU A 22 14.14 15.34 5.56
CA LEU A 22 13.10 15.40 6.59
C LEU A 22 11.74 15.62 5.92
N PHE A 23 10.78 14.77 6.27
CA PHE A 23 9.38 14.96 5.91
C PHE A 23 8.54 15.10 7.19
N ASN A 24 7.89 16.25 7.36
CA ASN A 24 7.00 16.49 8.49
C ASN A 24 5.60 16.00 8.15
N GLN A 25 5.14 15.02 8.88
CA GLN A 25 3.81 14.44 8.72
C GLN A 25 2.77 15.16 9.60
N GLY A 26 1.50 15.10 9.18
CA GLY A 26 0.35 15.50 9.98
C GLY A 26 0.01 14.49 11.08
N MET A 27 -1.06 14.74 11.79
CA MET A 27 -1.58 13.91 12.87
C MET A 27 -2.82 13.15 12.42
N ILE A 28 -2.96 11.90 12.84
CA ILE A 28 -4.24 11.20 12.78
C ILE A 28 -4.96 11.42 14.10
N ASN A 29 -6.06 12.14 14.05
CA ASN A 29 -6.93 12.45 15.18
C ASN A 29 -7.91 11.30 15.45
N GLY A 30 -8.54 11.31 16.62
CA GLY A 30 -9.70 10.45 16.88
C GLY A 30 -10.91 10.86 16.02
N SER A 31 -11.95 10.05 16.03
CA SER A 31 -13.21 10.34 15.31
C SER A 31 -13.94 11.59 15.82
N ASP A 32 -13.49 12.15 16.94
CA ASP A 32 -13.95 13.41 17.55
C ASP A 32 -13.17 14.64 17.02
N GLY A 33 -12.28 14.47 16.04
CA GLY A 33 -11.44 15.52 15.49
C GLY A 33 -10.34 16.02 16.43
N GLN A 34 -10.10 15.33 17.56
CA GLN A 34 -9.09 15.70 18.52
C GLN A 34 -7.92 14.72 18.53
N LYS A 35 -6.75 15.22 18.89
CA LYS A 35 -5.56 14.38 19.09
C LYS A 35 -5.89 13.20 20.01
N MET A 36 -5.58 11.99 19.57
CA MET A 36 -5.77 10.77 20.34
C MET A 36 -4.99 10.81 21.65
N SER A 37 -5.67 10.49 22.75
CA SER A 37 -5.08 10.42 24.09
C SER A 37 -5.75 9.35 24.92
N LYS A 38 -4.95 8.56 25.66
CA LYS A 38 -5.48 7.56 26.59
C LYS A 38 -6.39 8.17 27.65
N SER A 39 -6.07 9.38 28.12
CA SER A 39 -6.86 10.10 29.11
C SER A 39 -8.23 10.57 28.61
N LYS A 40 -8.37 10.76 27.28
CA LYS A 40 -9.63 11.14 26.63
C LYS A 40 -10.48 9.93 26.20
N GLY A 41 -9.89 8.73 26.16
CA GLY A 41 -10.57 7.53 25.73
C GLY A 41 -10.90 7.49 24.22
N ASN A 42 -10.26 8.35 23.40
CA ASN A 42 -10.47 8.45 21.95
C ASN A 42 -9.39 7.77 21.13
N VAL A 43 -8.63 6.87 21.76
CA VAL A 43 -7.55 6.10 21.07
C VAL A 43 -8.16 4.92 20.34
N VAL A 44 -7.79 4.75 19.08
CA VAL A 44 -8.07 3.55 18.30
C VAL A 44 -6.96 2.53 18.52
N SER A 45 -7.31 1.30 18.90
CA SER A 45 -6.35 0.22 19.13
C SER A 45 -5.97 -0.44 17.80
N PRO A 46 -4.70 -0.45 17.41
CA PRO A 46 -4.26 -1.20 16.23
C PRO A 46 -4.53 -2.71 16.35
N ASP A 47 -4.47 -3.27 17.57
CA ASP A 47 -4.62 -4.71 17.80
C ASP A 47 -6.03 -5.20 17.38
N ASP A 48 -7.07 -4.41 17.69
CA ASP A 48 -8.44 -4.73 17.30
C ASP A 48 -8.62 -4.67 15.78
N LEU A 49 -8.04 -3.66 15.14
CA LEU A 49 -8.11 -3.51 13.68
C LEU A 49 -7.33 -4.60 12.93
N VAL A 50 -6.15 -4.97 13.45
CA VAL A 50 -5.37 -6.07 12.88
C VAL A 50 -6.12 -7.40 13.01
N ARG A 51 -6.78 -7.65 14.14
CA ARG A 51 -7.59 -8.85 14.33
C ARG A 51 -8.78 -8.91 13.36
N ASP A 52 -9.46 -7.77 13.15
CA ASP A 52 -10.72 -7.71 12.40
C ASP A 52 -10.53 -7.56 10.89
N TYR A 53 -9.48 -6.84 10.44
CA TYR A 53 -9.22 -6.51 9.04
C TYR A 53 -7.88 -7.00 8.49
N GLY A 54 -6.95 -7.40 9.36
CA GLY A 54 -5.60 -7.75 9.00
C GLY A 54 -4.63 -6.57 8.95
N CYS A 55 -3.34 -6.87 9.11
CA CYS A 55 -2.27 -5.87 9.17
C CYS A 55 -2.15 -5.05 7.87
N ASP A 56 -2.27 -5.70 6.71
CA ASP A 56 -2.15 -5.01 5.42
C ASP A 56 -3.25 -3.98 5.19
N ALA A 57 -4.49 -4.29 5.62
CA ALA A 57 -5.60 -3.33 5.52
C ALA A 57 -5.35 -2.10 6.40
N LEU A 58 -4.87 -2.28 7.64
CA LEU A 58 -4.52 -1.19 8.53
C LEU A 58 -3.39 -0.32 7.94
N ARG A 59 -2.28 -0.94 7.52
CA ARG A 59 -1.14 -0.24 6.91
C ARG A 59 -1.55 0.62 5.72
N MET A 60 -2.33 0.04 4.82
CA MET A 60 -2.82 0.78 3.64
C MET A 60 -3.80 1.88 4.02
N TYR A 61 -4.67 1.64 5.00
CA TYR A 61 -5.63 2.65 5.42
C TYR A 61 -4.95 3.87 6.06
N GLU A 62 -3.94 3.69 6.91
CA GLU A 62 -3.17 4.79 7.48
C GLU A 62 -2.53 5.69 6.41
N LEU A 63 -2.11 5.11 5.28
CA LEU A 63 -1.58 5.87 4.14
C LEU A 63 -2.68 6.48 3.26
N PHE A 64 -3.88 5.91 3.29
CA PHE A 64 -5.00 6.33 2.45
C PHE A 64 -5.83 7.47 3.05
N VAL A 65 -5.83 7.62 4.38
CA VAL A 65 -6.73 8.54 5.11
C VAL A 65 -6.62 9.99 4.67
N GLY A 66 -5.44 10.42 4.18
CA GLY A 66 -5.22 11.76 3.67
C GLY A 66 -3.80 11.99 3.16
N PRO A 67 -3.51 13.20 2.64
CA PRO A 67 -2.14 13.60 2.34
C PRO A 67 -1.27 13.50 3.59
N PRO A 68 -0.06 12.91 3.51
CA PRO A 68 0.73 12.61 4.71
C PRO A 68 1.20 13.86 5.48
N GLU A 69 1.21 15.04 4.87
CA GLU A 69 1.55 16.33 5.49
C GLU A 69 0.39 17.02 6.21
N LEU A 70 -0.84 16.55 6.03
CA LEU A 70 -2.04 17.14 6.61
C LEU A 70 -2.57 16.30 7.77
N ASP A 71 -3.25 16.96 8.70
CA ASP A 71 -4.02 16.28 9.74
C ASP A 71 -5.25 15.61 9.11
N ALA A 72 -5.62 14.43 9.62
CA ALA A 72 -6.80 13.70 9.20
C ALA A 72 -7.53 13.10 10.40
N ASP A 73 -8.84 12.99 10.32
CA ASP A 73 -9.65 12.37 11.36
C ASP A 73 -9.85 10.88 11.03
N TRP A 74 -9.78 10.05 12.05
CA TRP A 74 -10.02 8.61 11.92
C TRP A 74 -11.49 8.32 11.59
N ASP A 75 -11.72 7.50 10.56
CA ASP A 75 -13.05 6.98 10.20
C ASP A 75 -12.97 5.45 10.01
N ASP A 76 -13.63 4.69 10.91
CA ASP A 76 -13.64 3.22 10.88
C ASP A 76 -14.17 2.64 9.55
N ARG A 77 -15.01 3.39 8.82
CA ARG A 77 -15.56 2.95 7.53
C ARG A 77 -14.51 2.91 6.41
N GLY A 78 -13.45 3.68 6.55
CA GLY A 78 -12.39 3.76 5.53
C GLY A 78 -11.60 2.46 5.43
N ILE A 79 -11.28 1.82 6.56
CA ILE A 79 -10.54 0.55 6.56
C ILE A 79 -11.32 -0.60 5.92
N GLU A 80 -12.66 -0.60 6.03
CA GLU A 80 -13.51 -1.57 5.33
C GLU A 80 -13.37 -1.47 3.81
N GLY A 81 -13.24 -0.24 3.29
CA GLY A 81 -13.01 0.02 1.87
C GLY A 81 -11.71 -0.60 1.38
N VAL A 82 -10.63 -0.44 2.16
CA VAL A 82 -9.31 -1.02 1.86
C VAL A 82 -9.37 -2.56 1.96
N SER A 83 -9.98 -3.10 3.01
CA SER A 83 -10.13 -4.55 3.17
C SER A 83 -10.91 -5.17 2.00
N ARG A 84 -12.01 -4.55 1.56
CA ARG A 84 -12.75 -5.00 0.36
C ARG A 84 -11.90 -4.94 -0.91
N PHE A 85 -11.06 -3.92 -1.06
CA PHE A 85 -10.13 -3.83 -2.19
C PHE A 85 -9.15 -5.00 -2.18
N LEU A 86 -8.47 -5.28 -1.06
CA LEU A 86 -7.50 -6.37 -0.95
C LEU A 86 -8.15 -7.73 -1.25
N ASN A 87 -9.31 -8.00 -0.68
CA ASN A 87 -10.05 -9.24 -0.96
C ASN A 87 -10.45 -9.37 -2.45
N LYS A 88 -10.87 -8.26 -3.07
CA LYS A 88 -11.22 -8.24 -4.49
C LYS A 88 -10.01 -8.45 -5.38
N PHE A 89 -8.86 -7.89 -5.01
CA PHE A 89 -7.61 -8.09 -5.73
C PHE A 89 -7.09 -9.52 -5.58
N TYR A 90 -7.11 -10.06 -4.36
CA TYR A 90 -6.78 -11.47 -4.12
C TYR A 90 -7.60 -12.38 -5.01
N LYS A 91 -8.92 -12.19 -5.02
CA LYS A 91 -9.81 -12.96 -5.88
C LYS A 91 -9.48 -12.81 -7.37
N LEU A 92 -9.18 -11.60 -7.83
CA LEU A 92 -8.79 -11.35 -9.22
C LEU A 92 -7.57 -12.19 -9.61
N VAL A 93 -6.53 -12.22 -8.77
CA VAL A 93 -5.32 -13.01 -9.01
C VAL A 93 -5.65 -14.50 -9.02
N MET A 94 -6.35 -15.01 -8.00
CA MET A 94 -6.70 -16.42 -7.89
C MET A 94 -7.57 -16.91 -9.05
N ASP A 95 -8.49 -16.09 -9.53
CA ASP A 95 -9.37 -16.43 -10.68
C ASP A 95 -8.61 -16.44 -12.04
N ASN A 96 -7.40 -15.85 -12.11
CA ASN A 96 -6.65 -15.70 -13.36
C ASN A 96 -5.26 -16.39 -13.38
N LYS A 97 -4.69 -16.77 -12.24
CA LYS A 97 -3.31 -17.27 -12.12
C LYS A 97 -3.00 -18.49 -13.00
N ASP A 98 -3.99 -19.35 -13.23
CA ASP A 98 -3.85 -20.59 -14.01
C ASP A 98 -4.35 -20.43 -15.47
N LYS A 99 -4.81 -19.24 -15.86
CA LYS A 99 -5.27 -18.97 -17.22
C LYS A 99 -4.10 -18.64 -18.15
N ASN A 100 -4.07 -19.27 -19.30
CA ASN A 100 -3.12 -18.92 -20.35
C ASN A 100 -3.71 -17.78 -21.19
N VAL A 101 -3.58 -16.54 -20.68
CA VAL A 101 -4.05 -15.32 -21.33
C VAL A 101 -2.87 -14.60 -21.94
N GLU A 102 -2.91 -14.34 -23.25
CA GLU A 102 -1.99 -13.43 -23.91
C GLU A 102 -2.48 -12.00 -23.75
N ALA A 103 -1.56 -11.09 -23.37
CA ALA A 103 -1.89 -9.69 -23.19
C ALA A 103 -2.26 -9.05 -24.54
N ASP A 104 -3.49 -8.62 -24.68
CA ASP A 104 -3.91 -7.78 -25.79
C ASP A 104 -3.41 -6.32 -25.62
N ARG A 105 -3.67 -5.49 -26.62
CA ARG A 105 -3.25 -4.08 -26.60
C ARG A 105 -3.84 -3.29 -25.43
N GLU A 106 -5.04 -3.66 -24.97
CA GLU A 106 -5.70 -2.99 -23.85
C GLU A 106 -5.02 -3.35 -22.52
N LEU A 107 -4.73 -4.65 -22.28
CA LEU A 107 -4.00 -5.10 -21.10
C LEU A 107 -2.58 -4.53 -21.04
N LEU A 108 -1.84 -4.53 -22.15
CA LEU A 108 -0.51 -3.91 -22.24
C LEU A 108 -0.54 -2.42 -21.86
N ARG A 109 -1.55 -1.69 -22.36
CA ARG A 109 -1.73 -0.27 -22.03
C ARG A 109 -2.08 -0.07 -20.54
N VAL A 110 -2.95 -0.92 -19.98
CA VAL A 110 -3.33 -0.84 -18.57
C VAL A 110 -2.12 -1.11 -17.68
N ARG A 111 -1.30 -2.13 -17.99
CA ARG A 111 -0.08 -2.44 -17.27
C ARG A 111 0.92 -1.29 -17.32
N ALA A 112 1.18 -0.74 -18.50
CA ALA A 112 2.10 0.38 -18.66
C ALA A 112 1.64 1.63 -17.88
N ASN A 113 0.36 1.95 -17.93
CA ASN A 113 -0.21 3.07 -17.19
C ASN A 113 -0.17 2.83 -15.68
N LEU A 114 -0.50 1.62 -15.20
CA LEU A 114 -0.40 1.25 -13.79
C LEU A 114 0.99 1.52 -13.25
N ILE A 115 2.03 1.02 -13.93
CA ILE A 115 3.43 1.21 -13.50
C ILE A 115 3.77 2.70 -13.46
N SER A 116 3.52 3.42 -14.56
CA SER A 116 3.86 4.84 -14.68
C SER A 116 3.13 5.71 -13.65
N ASP A 117 1.82 5.50 -13.47
CA ASP A 117 1.01 6.31 -12.56
C ASP A 117 1.38 6.08 -11.08
N ILE A 118 1.58 4.81 -10.70
CA ILE A 118 1.98 4.47 -9.32
C ILE A 118 3.38 5.00 -9.03
N GLU A 119 4.34 4.84 -9.94
CA GLU A 119 5.69 5.37 -9.80
C GLU A 119 5.68 6.92 -9.66
N GLN A 120 4.91 7.61 -10.47
CA GLN A 120 4.80 9.07 -10.41
C GLN A 120 4.22 9.54 -9.07
N ARG A 121 3.12 8.92 -8.60
CA ARG A 121 2.48 9.24 -7.33
C ARG A 121 3.39 8.92 -6.14
N PHE A 122 4.13 7.81 -6.21
CA PHE A 122 5.11 7.44 -5.19
C PHE A 122 6.28 8.44 -5.13
N ASN A 123 6.86 8.81 -6.27
CA ASN A 123 7.94 9.79 -6.35
C ASN A 123 7.54 11.17 -5.84
N SER A 124 6.28 11.56 -6.00
CA SER A 124 5.72 12.80 -5.43
C SER A 124 5.33 12.67 -3.95
N PHE A 125 5.52 11.50 -3.34
CA PHE A 125 5.13 11.16 -1.97
C PHE A 125 3.62 11.33 -1.69
N SER A 126 2.79 11.21 -2.73
CA SER A 126 1.33 11.30 -2.64
C SER A 126 0.73 9.94 -2.31
N LEU A 127 1.05 9.38 -1.13
CA LEU A 127 0.78 7.98 -0.78
C LEU A 127 -0.71 7.64 -0.78
N ASN A 128 -1.57 8.58 -0.37
CA ASN A 128 -3.02 8.41 -0.42
C ASN A 128 -3.53 8.22 -1.86
N THR A 129 -2.95 8.92 -2.82
CA THR A 129 -3.33 8.77 -4.24
C THR A 129 -2.76 7.48 -4.85
N VAL A 130 -1.64 6.95 -4.33
CA VAL A 130 -1.15 5.62 -4.70
C VAL A 130 -2.20 4.57 -4.36
N ILE A 131 -2.74 4.58 -3.14
CA ILE A 131 -3.77 3.63 -2.70
C ILE A 131 -5.04 3.76 -3.56
N ALA A 132 -5.48 4.99 -3.83
CA ALA A 132 -6.61 5.23 -4.73
C ALA A 132 -6.34 4.65 -6.14
N GLY A 133 -5.13 4.84 -6.66
CA GLY A 133 -4.72 4.27 -7.95
C GLY A 133 -4.81 2.76 -7.98
N PHE A 134 -4.35 2.06 -6.95
CA PHE A 134 -4.52 0.60 -6.86
C PHE A 134 -5.99 0.20 -6.93
N MET A 135 -6.89 0.90 -6.25
CA MET A 135 -8.33 0.60 -6.29
C MET A 135 -8.92 0.84 -7.69
N GLU A 136 -8.52 1.91 -8.38
CA GLU A 136 -8.94 2.23 -9.75
C GLU A 136 -8.50 1.15 -10.75
N TYR A 137 -7.20 0.79 -10.72
CA TYR A 137 -6.65 -0.24 -11.61
C TYR A 137 -7.22 -1.63 -11.31
N ASN A 138 -7.45 -1.98 -10.03
CA ASN A 138 -8.11 -3.23 -9.68
C ASN A 138 -9.53 -3.29 -10.26
N ASN A 139 -10.30 -2.21 -10.20
CA ASN A 139 -11.63 -2.17 -10.81
C ASN A 139 -11.55 -2.40 -12.32
N LYS A 140 -10.64 -1.73 -13.00
CA LYS A 140 -10.43 -1.86 -14.44
C LYS A 140 -10.00 -3.28 -14.84
N LEU A 141 -9.06 -3.88 -14.12
CA LEU A 141 -8.63 -5.26 -14.37
C LEU A 141 -9.74 -6.27 -14.09
N ASN A 142 -10.60 -6.04 -13.08
CA ASN A 142 -11.77 -6.88 -12.85
C ASN A 142 -12.79 -6.82 -14.01
N GLU A 143 -12.95 -5.67 -14.66
CA GLU A 143 -13.80 -5.55 -15.85
C GLU A 143 -13.22 -6.31 -17.05
N LEU A 144 -11.91 -6.18 -17.28
CA LEU A 144 -11.21 -6.89 -18.35
C LEU A 144 -11.20 -8.41 -18.09
N SER A 145 -11.01 -8.84 -16.86
CA SER A 145 -11.02 -10.25 -16.47
C SER A 145 -12.33 -10.96 -16.82
N LYS A 146 -13.47 -10.26 -16.77
CA LYS A 146 -14.77 -10.81 -17.16
C LYS A 146 -14.91 -11.07 -18.67
N LYS A 147 -14.10 -10.39 -19.47
CA LYS A 147 -14.11 -10.53 -20.94
C LYS A 147 -13.18 -11.66 -21.41
N ASN A 148 -11.89 -11.50 -21.14
CA ASN A 148 -10.84 -12.35 -21.71
C ASN A 148 -9.86 -12.89 -20.64
N GLY A 149 -10.00 -12.54 -19.38
CA GLY A 149 -9.02 -12.80 -18.35
C GLY A 149 -7.96 -11.69 -18.27
N VAL A 150 -7.01 -11.85 -17.33
CA VAL A 150 -5.84 -10.98 -17.16
C VAL A 150 -4.58 -11.82 -17.25
N ASP A 151 -3.60 -11.37 -18.03
CA ASP A 151 -2.33 -12.05 -18.21
C ASP A 151 -1.48 -12.01 -16.93
N LYS A 152 -0.64 -13.03 -16.78
CA LYS A 152 0.20 -13.23 -15.59
C LYS A 152 1.16 -12.06 -15.36
N GLU A 153 1.75 -11.50 -16.40
CA GLU A 153 2.71 -10.39 -16.27
C GLU A 153 2.05 -9.10 -15.77
N THR A 154 0.79 -8.86 -16.12
CA THR A 154 0.01 -7.73 -15.59
C THR A 154 -0.29 -7.92 -14.10
N LEU A 155 -0.65 -9.15 -13.69
CA LEU A 155 -0.88 -9.48 -12.28
C LEU A 155 0.41 -9.35 -11.46
N LYS A 156 1.55 -9.86 -11.95
CA LYS A 156 2.86 -9.74 -11.30
C LYS A 156 3.26 -8.27 -11.11
N ALA A 157 3.13 -7.45 -12.16
CA ALA A 157 3.44 -6.02 -12.06
C ALA A 157 2.63 -5.35 -10.96
N PHE A 158 1.34 -5.69 -10.83
CA PHE A 158 0.51 -5.15 -9.75
C PHE A 158 0.96 -5.64 -8.37
N VAL A 159 1.26 -6.93 -8.22
CA VAL A 159 1.73 -7.52 -6.95
C VAL A 159 3.03 -6.85 -6.49
N ILE A 160 4.01 -6.68 -7.38
CA ILE A 160 5.28 -6.00 -7.08
C ILE A 160 5.04 -4.57 -6.58
N LEU A 161 4.18 -3.80 -7.26
CA LEU A 161 3.89 -2.42 -6.86
C LEU A 161 3.10 -2.34 -5.55
N LEU A 162 2.25 -3.33 -5.25
CA LEU A 162 1.43 -3.39 -4.05
C LEU A 162 2.23 -3.85 -2.82
N ALA A 163 3.22 -4.73 -2.99
CA ALA A 163 3.95 -5.39 -1.91
C ALA A 163 4.48 -4.42 -0.83
N PRO A 164 5.10 -3.26 -1.13
CA PRO A 164 5.55 -2.31 -0.11
C PRO A 164 4.43 -1.80 0.82
N PHE A 165 3.20 -1.76 0.33
CA PHE A 165 2.02 -1.28 1.05
C PHE A 165 1.30 -2.40 1.79
N ALA A 166 1.23 -3.60 1.20
CA ALA A 166 0.54 -4.78 1.69
C ALA A 166 1.45 -6.03 1.57
N PRO A 167 2.46 -6.15 2.46
CA PRO A 167 3.50 -7.16 2.31
C PRO A 167 3.01 -8.59 2.44
N HIS A 168 2.04 -8.86 3.33
CA HIS A 168 1.57 -10.24 3.54
C HIS A 168 0.79 -10.77 2.34
N ILE A 169 -0.15 -9.99 1.82
CA ILE A 169 -0.88 -10.37 0.61
C ILE A 169 0.02 -10.35 -0.63
N GLY A 170 1.03 -9.46 -0.66
CA GLY A 170 2.03 -9.42 -1.72
C GLY A 170 2.81 -10.71 -1.84
N GLU A 171 3.36 -11.23 -0.73
CA GLU A 171 4.07 -12.52 -0.69
C GLU A 171 3.16 -13.70 -1.02
N GLU A 172 1.98 -13.77 -0.45
CA GLU A 172 0.98 -14.81 -0.71
C GLU A 172 0.62 -14.87 -2.22
N LEU A 173 0.39 -13.71 -2.84
CA LEU A 173 0.04 -13.65 -4.25
C LEU A 173 1.23 -13.91 -5.17
N TRP A 174 2.46 -13.56 -4.74
CA TRP A 174 3.69 -13.85 -5.46
C TRP A 174 3.91 -15.37 -5.57
N GLU A 175 3.79 -16.07 -4.44
CA GLU A 175 3.83 -17.53 -4.41
C GLU A 175 2.70 -18.17 -5.22
N ALA A 176 1.46 -17.65 -5.09
CA ALA A 176 0.30 -18.14 -5.84
C ALA A 176 0.46 -18.00 -7.36
N LEU A 177 1.21 -17.01 -7.82
CA LEU A 177 1.57 -16.82 -9.23
C LEU A 177 2.72 -17.77 -9.67
N GLY A 178 3.24 -18.62 -8.77
CA GLY A 178 4.29 -19.59 -9.06
C GLY A 178 5.69 -18.99 -9.17
N GLU A 179 5.90 -17.84 -8.59
CA GLU A 179 7.21 -17.20 -8.52
C GLU A 179 7.99 -17.73 -7.31
N SER A 180 9.32 -17.80 -7.41
CA SER A 180 10.22 -18.27 -6.36
C SER A 180 10.89 -17.11 -5.64
N GLY A 181 11.16 -17.30 -4.34
CA GLY A 181 11.76 -16.25 -3.50
C GLY A 181 10.74 -15.21 -3.04
N SER A 182 11.22 -14.18 -2.35
CA SER A 182 10.41 -13.06 -1.88
C SER A 182 10.09 -12.11 -3.03
N VAL A 183 8.95 -11.40 -2.93
CA VAL A 183 8.61 -10.30 -3.83
C VAL A 183 9.46 -9.04 -3.58
N PHE A 184 10.19 -8.99 -2.45
CA PHE A 184 11.12 -7.93 -2.05
C PHE A 184 12.56 -8.24 -2.44
#